data_891cdb4a553bec9f90407ee60003ed32
#
_entry.id   891cdb4a553bec9f90407ee60003ed32
#
_cell.length_a   1.000
_cell.length_b   1.000
_cell.length_c   1.000
_cell.angle_alpha   90.00
_cell.angle_beta   90.00
_cell.angle_gamma   90.00
#
_symmetry.space_group_name_H-M   'P 1'
#
loop_
_entity.id
_entity.type
_entity.pdbx_description
1 polymer ?
#
loop_
_entity_poly.entity_id
_entity_poly.type
_entity_poly.pdbx_seq_one_letter_code
_entity_poly.pdbx_strand_id
1 'polypeptide(L)'
;FFLVLGAIMPNSQITVTNVGINPTRTGIIDVLKDMGADITLENVHTSAGETVANITVRSSSLKGTTVGGDIIPRLIDELPIIAVAAVFADGQTVIKDAQELKVKETNRIRAVVDEFNKCGIDITETDDGMIINGGKSIHGADFKTYGDHRMAMSLTVLAQLADSESTLDDSDCACVSYPTFFDDFYKLGE
;
A
#
# COMPACT_ATOMS: atom_id res chain seq x y z
N PHE A 1 4.00 2.82 -1.79
CA PHE A 1 3.51 3.54 -0.61
C PHE A 1 2.94 4.90 -1.03
N PHE A 2 3.73 5.78 -1.65
CA PHE A 2 3.31 7.14 -2.02
C PHE A 2 2.18 7.18 -3.05
N LEU A 3 2.06 6.20 -3.95
CA LEU A 3 0.93 6.12 -4.88
C LEU A 3 -0.39 5.85 -4.14
N VAL A 4 -0.37 4.95 -3.15
CA VAL A 4 -1.55 4.69 -2.31
C VAL A 4 -1.86 5.92 -1.46
N LEU A 5 -0.85 6.50 -0.79
CA LEU A 5 -1.02 7.73 -0.01
C LEU A 5 -1.72 8.82 -0.82
N GLY A 6 -1.22 9.12 -2.03
CA GLY A 6 -1.81 10.13 -2.90
C GLY A 6 -3.21 9.79 -3.41
N ALA A 7 -3.55 8.50 -3.54
CA ALA A 7 -4.89 8.08 -3.93
C ALA A 7 -5.92 8.23 -2.80
N ILE A 8 -5.53 7.93 -1.55
CA ILE A 8 -6.45 7.91 -0.40
C ILE A 8 -6.56 9.25 0.33
N MET A 9 -5.50 10.06 0.33
CA MET A 9 -5.51 11.36 1.03
C MET A 9 -6.42 12.36 0.33
N PRO A 10 -7.36 13.01 1.04
CA PRO A 10 -8.24 14.01 0.44
C PRO A 10 -7.47 15.21 -0.13
N ASN A 11 -7.86 15.65 -1.31
CA ASN A 11 -7.30 16.83 -1.99
C ASN A 11 -5.79 16.76 -2.27
N SER A 12 -5.22 15.56 -2.34
CA SER A 12 -3.80 15.35 -2.57
C SER A 12 -3.46 15.20 -4.05
N GLN A 13 -2.23 15.55 -4.37
CA GLN A 13 -1.55 15.18 -5.62
C GLN A 13 -0.08 14.90 -5.29
N ILE A 14 0.36 13.68 -5.55
CA ILE A 14 1.76 13.27 -5.36
C ILE A 14 2.36 12.87 -6.69
N THR A 15 3.55 13.39 -6.99
CA THR A 15 4.35 12.98 -8.16
C THR A 15 5.65 12.33 -7.69
N VAL A 16 5.85 11.08 -8.07
CA VAL A 16 7.11 10.37 -7.85
C VAL A 16 7.88 10.33 -9.17
N THR A 17 9.09 10.86 -9.17
CA THR A 17 9.88 11.03 -10.40
C THR A 17 10.85 9.87 -10.64
N ASN A 18 11.15 9.58 -11.91
CA ASN A 18 12.10 8.56 -12.33
C ASN A 18 11.85 7.17 -11.76
N VAL A 19 10.58 6.76 -11.69
CA VAL A 19 10.18 5.44 -11.19
C VAL A 19 10.31 4.40 -12.29
N GLY A 20 10.96 3.28 -12.00
CA GLY A 20 11.00 2.12 -12.90
C GLY A 20 9.58 1.59 -13.19
N ILE A 21 9.25 1.47 -14.47
CA ILE A 21 7.94 0.98 -14.92
C ILE A 21 8.04 -0.34 -15.69
N ASN A 22 8.94 -1.22 -15.24
CA ASN A 22 9.04 -2.57 -15.79
C ASN A 22 7.68 -3.30 -15.60
N PRO A 23 7.08 -3.83 -16.68
CA PRO A 23 5.77 -4.50 -16.62
C PRO A 23 5.70 -5.65 -15.61
N THR A 24 6.83 -6.28 -15.28
CA THR A 24 6.89 -7.35 -14.28
C THR A 24 6.77 -6.84 -12.83
N ARG A 25 6.80 -5.52 -12.61
CA ARG A 25 6.79 -4.88 -11.27
C ARG A 25 5.73 -3.78 -11.13
N THR A 26 4.89 -3.58 -12.15
CA THR A 26 3.87 -2.51 -12.18
C THR A 26 2.47 -3.00 -11.82
N GLY A 27 2.32 -4.19 -11.29
CA GLY A 27 1.01 -4.73 -10.90
C GLY A 27 0.22 -3.82 -9.96
N ILE A 28 0.91 -3.11 -9.05
CA ILE A 28 0.27 -2.12 -8.17
C ILE A 28 -0.41 -0.99 -8.95
N ILE A 29 0.18 -0.51 -10.05
CA ILE A 29 -0.41 0.54 -10.88
C ILE A 29 -1.69 0.04 -11.53
N ASP A 30 -1.67 -1.19 -12.03
CA ASP A 30 -2.83 -1.81 -12.68
C ASP A 30 -3.97 -1.97 -11.65
N VAL A 31 -3.67 -2.52 -10.47
CA VAL A 31 -4.67 -2.71 -9.39
C VAL A 31 -5.25 -1.36 -8.93
N LEU A 32 -4.42 -0.35 -8.69
CA LEU A 32 -4.92 0.96 -8.27
C LEU A 32 -5.81 1.61 -9.34
N LYS A 33 -5.49 1.44 -10.63
CA LYS A 33 -6.36 1.90 -11.72
C LYS A 33 -7.68 1.13 -11.77
N ASP A 34 -7.66 -0.18 -11.57
CA ASP A 34 -8.87 -1.01 -11.47
C ASP A 34 -9.74 -0.60 -10.28
N MET A 35 -9.11 -0.14 -9.19
CA MET A 35 -9.81 0.46 -8.05
C MET A 35 -10.33 1.87 -8.34
N GLY A 36 -9.99 2.49 -9.47
CA GLY A 36 -10.45 3.81 -9.87
C GLY A 36 -9.50 4.96 -9.50
N ALA A 37 -8.23 4.69 -9.18
CA ALA A 37 -7.26 5.74 -8.90
C ALA A 37 -6.91 6.56 -10.15
N ASP A 38 -6.83 7.88 -9.99
CA ASP A 38 -6.34 8.83 -11.00
C ASP A 38 -4.81 8.81 -11.03
N ILE A 39 -4.26 7.98 -11.91
CA ILE A 39 -2.81 7.79 -12.08
C ILE A 39 -2.40 8.14 -13.51
N THR A 40 -1.44 9.06 -13.63
CA THR A 40 -0.85 9.49 -14.92
C THR A 40 0.64 9.13 -14.93
N LEU A 41 1.11 8.61 -16.07
CA LEU A 41 2.54 8.39 -16.35
C LEU A 41 3.00 9.41 -17.38
N GLU A 42 4.06 10.16 -17.04
CA GLU A 42 4.62 11.21 -17.86
C GLU A 42 6.14 11.07 -17.96
N ASN A 43 6.75 11.74 -18.93
CA ASN A 43 8.22 11.72 -19.14
C ASN A 43 8.78 10.31 -19.23
N VAL A 44 8.11 9.42 -19.95
CA VAL A 44 8.58 8.04 -20.16
C VAL A 44 9.87 8.05 -20.98
N HIS A 45 10.94 7.51 -20.43
CA HIS A 45 12.24 7.42 -21.10
C HIS A 45 13.05 6.23 -20.60
N THR A 46 14.19 5.95 -21.24
CA THR A 46 15.10 4.90 -20.80
C THR A 46 16.22 5.52 -19.97
N SER A 47 16.45 5.00 -18.78
CA SER A 47 17.55 5.35 -17.89
C SER A 47 18.29 4.09 -17.46
N ALA A 48 19.61 4.04 -17.69
CA ALA A 48 20.46 2.88 -17.36
C ALA A 48 19.94 1.53 -17.90
N GLY A 49 19.26 1.54 -19.06
CA GLY A 49 18.70 0.32 -19.67
C GLY A 49 17.28 -0.06 -19.20
N GLU A 50 16.73 0.65 -18.24
CA GLU A 50 15.37 0.44 -17.71
C GLU A 50 14.42 1.55 -18.17
N THR A 51 13.16 1.21 -18.40
CA THR A 51 12.12 2.21 -18.68
C THR A 51 11.66 2.84 -17.39
N VAL A 52 11.72 4.18 -17.32
CA VAL A 52 11.28 4.97 -16.17
C VAL A 52 10.24 6.02 -16.58
N ALA A 53 9.44 6.45 -15.62
CA ALA A 53 8.46 7.51 -15.80
C ALA A 53 8.33 8.36 -14.54
N ASN A 54 7.74 9.54 -14.67
CA ASN A 54 7.15 10.26 -13.56
C ASN A 54 5.72 9.73 -13.37
N ILE A 55 5.36 9.37 -12.15
CA ILE A 55 4.03 8.87 -11.82
C ILE A 55 3.34 9.89 -10.94
N THR A 56 2.27 10.48 -11.45
CA THR A 56 1.42 11.40 -10.70
C THR A 56 0.14 10.66 -10.31
N VAL A 57 -0.19 10.71 -9.03
CA VAL A 57 -1.43 10.18 -8.47
C VAL A 57 -2.20 11.30 -7.77
N ARG A 58 -3.53 11.28 -7.89
CA ARG A 58 -4.42 12.25 -7.26
C ARG A 58 -5.43 11.57 -6.37
N SER A 59 -5.91 12.33 -5.37
CA SER A 59 -7.03 11.92 -4.53
C SER A 59 -8.17 11.33 -5.36
N SER A 60 -8.61 10.14 -4.99
CA SER A 60 -9.53 9.31 -5.78
C SER A 60 -10.58 8.63 -4.91
N SER A 61 -11.76 8.41 -5.47
CA SER A 61 -12.79 7.58 -4.82
C SER A 61 -12.57 6.13 -5.22
N LEU A 62 -11.80 5.42 -4.42
CA LEU A 62 -11.46 4.03 -4.69
C LEU A 62 -12.66 3.10 -4.48
N LYS A 63 -12.69 2.00 -5.25
CA LYS A 63 -13.68 0.92 -5.14
C LYS A 63 -13.00 -0.40 -4.86
N GLY A 64 -13.69 -1.26 -4.12
CA GLY A 64 -13.24 -2.61 -3.87
C GLY A 64 -13.09 -3.43 -5.15
N THR A 65 -12.13 -4.34 -5.18
CA THR A 65 -11.80 -5.18 -6.33
C THR A 65 -11.31 -6.56 -5.90
N THR A 66 -11.09 -7.45 -6.86
CA THR A 66 -10.43 -8.74 -6.61
C THR A 66 -9.02 -8.72 -7.17
N VAL A 67 -8.04 -8.99 -6.32
CA VAL A 67 -6.61 -9.09 -6.66
C VAL A 67 -6.18 -10.55 -6.52
N GLY A 68 -5.79 -11.18 -7.63
CA GLY A 68 -5.43 -12.60 -7.62
C GLY A 68 -4.96 -13.09 -8.99
N GLY A 69 -4.52 -14.35 -9.08
CA GLY A 69 -4.04 -14.95 -10.30
C GLY A 69 -2.72 -14.36 -10.81
N ASP A 70 -2.60 -14.20 -12.11
CA ASP A 70 -1.34 -13.82 -12.79
C ASP A 70 -0.78 -12.45 -12.40
N ILE A 71 -1.57 -11.60 -11.75
CA ILE A 71 -1.07 -10.30 -11.29
C ILE A 71 -0.23 -10.42 -10.01
N ILE A 72 -0.45 -11.44 -9.18
CA ILE A 72 0.21 -11.59 -7.87
C ILE A 72 1.73 -11.53 -7.96
N PRO A 73 2.43 -12.26 -8.86
CA PRO A 73 3.89 -12.16 -8.96
C PRO A 73 4.40 -10.76 -9.30
N ARG A 74 3.57 -9.92 -9.93
CA ARG A 74 3.93 -8.56 -10.36
C ARG A 74 3.78 -7.51 -9.25
N LEU A 75 3.22 -7.89 -8.09
CA LEU A 75 2.92 -6.99 -6.98
C LEU A 75 2.90 -7.67 -5.60
N ILE A 76 3.46 -8.87 -5.49
CA ILE A 76 3.41 -9.65 -4.25
C ILE A 76 3.91 -8.86 -3.03
N ASP A 77 4.96 -8.08 -3.24
CA ASP A 77 5.56 -7.27 -2.18
C ASP A 77 4.76 -5.98 -1.89
N GLU A 78 3.88 -5.56 -2.76
CA GLU A 78 3.03 -4.39 -2.63
C GLU A 78 1.64 -4.74 -2.04
N LEU A 79 1.32 -6.03 -1.80
CA LEU A 79 0.03 -6.43 -1.25
C LEU A 79 -0.31 -5.81 0.12
N PRO A 80 0.65 -5.59 1.06
CA PRO A 80 0.34 -4.89 2.31
C PRO A 80 -0.15 -3.45 2.09
N ILE A 81 0.45 -2.71 1.16
CA ILE A 81 0.00 -1.34 0.88
C ILE A 81 -1.26 -1.32 0.02
N ILE A 82 -1.53 -2.33 -0.81
CA ILE A 82 -2.82 -2.50 -1.48
C ILE A 82 -3.93 -2.79 -0.48
N ALA A 83 -3.65 -3.55 0.58
CA ALA A 83 -4.60 -3.74 1.67
C ALA A 83 -4.96 -2.41 2.35
N VAL A 84 -3.99 -1.48 2.50
CA VAL A 84 -4.29 -0.10 2.97
C VAL A 84 -5.22 0.62 2.00
N ALA A 85 -4.97 0.58 0.69
CA ALA A 85 -5.89 1.18 -0.30
C ALA A 85 -7.31 0.60 -0.18
N ALA A 86 -7.42 -0.71 0.05
CA ALA A 86 -8.69 -1.42 0.21
C ALA A 86 -9.50 -0.97 1.44
N VAL A 87 -8.83 -0.56 2.54
CA VAL A 87 -9.50 -0.01 3.74
C VAL A 87 -10.31 1.25 3.40
N PHE A 88 -9.78 2.09 2.50
CA PHE A 88 -10.41 3.36 2.11
C PHE A 88 -11.23 3.26 0.82
N ALA A 89 -11.33 2.08 0.23
CA ALA A 89 -12.16 1.81 -0.95
C ALA A 89 -13.62 1.56 -0.56
N ASP A 90 -14.56 1.99 -1.39
CA ASP A 90 -15.97 1.64 -1.21
C ASP A 90 -16.20 0.19 -1.63
N GLY A 91 -16.78 -0.60 -0.73
CA GLY A 91 -17.09 -2.00 -0.95
C GLY A 91 -16.00 -2.98 -0.48
N GLN A 92 -16.07 -4.19 -1.00
CA GLN A 92 -15.20 -5.30 -0.59
C GLN A 92 -14.02 -5.47 -1.54
N THR A 93 -12.83 -5.65 -1.00
CA THR A 93 -11.64 -6.09 -1.72
C THR A 93 -11.26 -7.50 -1.28
N VAL A 94 -10.99 -8.38 -2.26
CA VAL A 94 -10.53 -9.75 -2.03
C VAL A 94 -9.11 -9.89 -2.58
N ILE A 95 -8.16 -10.21 -1.71
CA ILE A 95 -6.79 -10.59 -2.09
C ILE A 95 -6.68 -12.10 -1.94
N LYS A 96 -6.30 -12.79 -3.00
CA LYS A 96 -6.18 -14.26 -3.04
C LYS A 96 -4.97 -14.70 -3.87
N ASP A 97 -4.67 -16.00 -3.86
CA ASP A 97 -3.50 -16.58 -4.56
C ASP A 97 -2.16 -16.00 -4.06
N ALA A 98 -2.12 -15.48 -2.84
CA ALA A 98 -1.01 -14.75 -2.25
C ALA A 98 -0.31 -15.52 -1.11
N GLN A 99 -0.37 -16.85 -1.09
CA GLN A 99 0.20 -17.69 -0.02
C GLN A 99 1.70 -17.46 0.19
N GLU A 100 2.43 -16.95 -0.80
CA GLU A 100 3.85 -16.62 -0.67
C GLU A 100 4.11 -15.53 0.39
N LEU A 101 3.12 -14.69 0.70
CA LEU A 101 3.21 -13.70 1.77
C LEU A 101 3.41 -14.34 3.16
N LYS A 102 3.06 -15.61 3.34
CA LYS A 102 3.22 -16.33 4.63
C LYS A 102 4.67 -16.65 4.97
N VAL A 103 5.56 -16.61 3.97
CA VAL A 103 6.98 -17.01 4.09
C VAL A 103 7.95 -15.86 3.78
N LYS A 104 7.48 -14.62 3.83
CA LYS A 104 8.31 -13.40 3.73
C LYS A 104 9.01 -13.13 5.07
N GLU A 105 9.47 -11.91 5.32
CA GLU A 105 10.13 -11.48 6.56
C GLU A 105 9.27 -11.80 7.81
N THR A 106 7.98 -11.73 7.64
CA THR A 106 6.95 -12.23 8.57
C THR A 106 5.85 -12.90 7.76
N ASN A 107 4.90 -13.57 8.43
CA ASN A 107 3.63 -13.92 7.79
C ASN A 107 2.83 -12.64 7.56
N ARG A 108 3.04 -11.99 6.39
CA ARG A 108 2.44 -10.69 6.06
C ARG A 108 0.92 -10.73 6.02
N ILE A 109 0.29 -11.86 5.64
CA ILE A 109 -1.17 -12.00 5.68
C ILE A 109 -1.64 -11.83 7.12
N ARG A 110 -1.08 -12.62 8.04
CA ARG A 110 -1.44 -12.58 9.44
C ARG A 110 -1.12 -11.22 10.08
N ALA A 111 0.06 -10.66 9.80
CA ALA A 111 0.48 -9.37 10.32
C ALA A 111 -0.47 -8.24 9.89
N VAL A 112 -0.86 -8.17 8.61
CA VAL A 112 -1.84 -7.18 8.12
C VAL A 112 -3.18 -7.35 8.83
N VAL A 113 -3.70 -8.57 8.94
CA VAL A 113 -4.99 -8.83 9.59
C VAL A 113 -4.95 -8.43 11.06
N ASP A 114 -3.90 -8.81 11.79
CA ASP A 114 -3.78 -8.52 13.22
C ASP A 114 -3.67 -7.00 13.48
N GLU A 115 -2.86 -6.28 12.69
CA GLU A 115 -2.66 -4.84 12.89
C GLU A 115 -3.90 -4.03 12.45
N PHE A 116 -4.54 -4.40 11.34
CA PHE A 116 -5.73 -3.70 10.86
C PHE A 116 -6.95 -3.90 11.79
N ASN A 117 -7.08 -5.08 12.40
CA ASN A 117 -8.13 -5.33 13.41
C ASN A 117 -8.02 -4.38 14.62
N LYS A 118 -6.82 -3.94 15.00
CA LYS A 118 -6.63 -2.97 16.08
C LYS A 118 -7.28 -1.62 15.75
N CYS A 119 -7.36 -1.27 14.47
CA CYS A 119 -7.97 -0.04 13.98
C CYS A 119 -9.50 -0.13 13.77
N GLY A 120 -10.11 -1.27 14.10
CA GLY A 120 -11.53 -1.51 13.86
C GLY A 120 -11.89 -1.81 12.40
N ILE A 121 -10.90 -2.16 11.58
CA ILE A 121 -11.10 -2.51 10.17
C ILE A 121 -11.74 -3.90 10.08
N ASP A 122 -12.76 -4.01 9.23
CA ASP A 122 -13.44 -5.28 8.94
C ASP A 122 -12.60 -6.09 7.92
N ILE A 123 -11.68 -6.87 8.44
CA ILE A 123 -10.76 -7.69 7.69
C ILE A 123 -10.77 -9.14 8.18
N THR A 124 -10.69 -10.09 7.25
CA THR A 124 -10.66 -11.52 7.54
C THR A 124 -9.51 -12.19 6.78
N GLU A 125 -8.71 -12.97 7.50
CA GLU A 125 -7.69 -13.85 6.91
C GLU A 125 -8.36 -15.00 6.15
N THR A 126 -7.81 -15.35 4.97
CA THR A 126 -8.16 -16.57 4.22
C THR A 126 -6.95 -17.49 4.11
N ASP A 127 -7.12 -18.66 3.53
CA ASP A 127 -6.03 -19.63 3.39
C ASP A 127 -4.84 -19.10 2.58
N ASP A 128 -5.08 -18.18 1.64
CA ASP A 128 -4.08 -17.69 0.69
C ASP A 128 -4.10 -16.16 0.51
N GLY A 129 -4.79 -15.44 1.42
CA GLY A 129 -4.92 -13.99 1.30
C GLY A 129 -5.80 -13.38 2.39
N MET A 130 -6.64 -12.41 2.02
CA MET A 130 -7.51 -11.69 2.94
C MET A 130 -8.71 -11.05 2.24
N ILE A 131 -9.77 -10.81 3.01
CA ILE A 131 -10.97 -10.08 2.58
C ILE A 131 -11.08 -8.83 3.43
N ILE A 132 -11.23 -7.67 2.79
CA ILE A 132 -11.32 -6.35 3.44
C ILE A 132 -12.62 -5.68 3.02
N ASN A 133 -13.44 -5.30 3.99
CA ASN A 133 -14.64 -4.49 3.76
C ASN A 133 -14.32 -3.03 4.13
N GLY A 134 -14.05 -2.23 3.11
CA GLY A 134 -13.57 -0.85 3.25
C GLY A 134 -14.67 0.19 3.43
N GLY A 135 -14.29 1.46 3.34
CA GLY A 135 -15.21 2.61 3.35
C GLY A 135 -15.66 3.07 4.74
N LYS A 136 -15.05 2.58 5.82
CA LYS A 136 -15.34 3.00 7.21
C LYS A 136 -14.20 3.86 7.76
N SER A 137 -14.53 4.70 8.76
CA SER A 137 -13.50 5.37 9.56
C SER A 137 -12.71 4.35 10.37
N ILE A 138 -11.45 4.65 10.62
CA ILE A 138 -10.54 3.80 11.39
C ILE A 138 -9.99 4.57 12.59
N HIS A 139 -9.60 3.82 13.62
CA HIS A 139 -8.96 4.37 14.82
C HIS A 139 -7.45 4.24 14.72
N GLY A 140 -6.73 5.11 15.46
CA GLY A 140 -5.31 4.94 15.68
C GLY A 140 -5.02 3.74 16.58
N ALA A 141 -3.80 3.20 16.47
CA ALA A 141 -3.39 2.03 17.24
C ALA A 141 -1.86 2.00 17.48
N ASP A 142 -1.44 1.22 18.48
CA ASP A 142 -0.06 0.86 18.69
C ASP A 142 0.29 -0.33 17.80
N PHE A 143 0.99 -0.05 16.70
CA PHE A 143 1.32 -1.01 15.67
C PHE A 143 2.59 -1.77 15.97
N LYS A 144 2.59 -3.06 15.60
CA LYS A 144 3.78 -3.89 15.49
C LYS A 144 4.22 -4.02 14.04
N THR A 145 5.47 -3.74 13.79
CA THR A 145 6.07 -3.83 12.45
C THR A 145 6.60 -5.23 12.15
N TYR A 146 6.81 -6.06 13.19
CA TYR A 146 7.42 -7.39 13.10
C TYR A 146 8.83 -7.37 12.50
N GLY A 147 9.53 -6.22 12.58
CA GLY A 147 10.81 -6.01 11.90
C GLY A 147 10.72 -6.01 10.37
N ASP A 148 9.51 -5.92 9.83
CA ASP A 148 9.25 -5.95 8.38
C ASP A 148 9.06 -4.52 7.85
N HIS A 149 9.99 -4.11 6.98
CA HIS A 149 10.02 -2.77 6.38
C HIS A 149 8.74 -2.42 5.64
N ARG A 150 8.09 -3.40 4.97
CA ARG A 150 6.85 -3.16 4.22
C ARG A 150 5.66 -2.97 5.15
N MET A 151 5.65 -3.68 6.29
CA MET A 151 4.67 -3.45 7.34
C MET A 151 4.82 -2.05 7.93
N ALA A 152 6.04 -1.65 8.32
CA ALA A 152 6.29 -0.30 8.87
C ALA A 152 5.79 0.80 7.95
N MET A 153 6.17 0.76 6.66
CA MET A 153 5.76 1.78 5.68
C MET A 153 4.25 1.74 5.38
N SER A 154 3.63 0.54 5.32
CA SER A 154 2.19 0.42 5.07
C SER A 154 1.36 0.94 6.24
N LEU A 155 1.75 0.60 7.47
CA LEU A 155 1.08 1.06 8.69
C LEU A 155 1.24 2.58 8.89
N THR A 156 2.39 3.16 8.50
CA THR A 156 2.58 4.61 8.46
C THR A 156 1.56 5.29 7.54
N VAL A 157 1.34 4.74 6.35
CA VAL A 157 0.36 5.28 5.40
C VAL A 157 -1.07 5.09 5.93
N LEU A 158 -1.39 3.94 6.51
CA LEU A 158 -2.70 3.66 7.11
C LEU A 158 -3.04 4.69 8.21
N ALA A 159 -2.07 4.99 9.08
CA ALA A 159 -2.23 5.88 10.21
C ALA A 159 -2.62 7.33 9.83
N GLN A 160 -2.33 7.77 8.58
CA GLN A 160 -2.60 9.14 8.15
C GLN A 160 -4.09 9.51 8.12
N LEU A 161 -4.96 8.52 8.01
CA LEU A 161 -6.41 8.72 7.94
C LEU A 161 -7.14 8.15 9.17
N ALA A 162 -6.39 7.78 10.22
CA ALA A 162 -6.96 7.39 11.51
C ALA A 162 -7.50 8.61 12.27
N ASP A 163 -8.56 8.41 13.05
CA ASP A 163 -9.21 9.47 13.86
C ASP A 163 -8.45 9.79 15.16
N SER A 164 -7.43 9.02 15.49
CA SER A 164 -6.62 9.16 16.69
C SER A 164 -5.15 8.82 16.44
N GLU A 165 -4.30 9.13 17.39
CA GLU A 165 -2.85 8.94 17.30
C GLU A 165 -2.47 7.46 17.16
N SER A 166 -1.42 7.19 16.40
CA SER A 166 -0.85 5.86 16.19
C SER A 166 0.65 5.87 16.46
N THR A 167 1.16 4.73 16.93
CA THR A 167 2.60 4.51 17.14
C THR A 167 3.09 3.29 16.38
N LEU A 168 4.39 3.25 16.09
CA LEU A 168 5.09 2.08 15.55
C LEU A 168 6.12 1.61 16.59
N ASP A 169 6.21 0.31 16.83
CA ASP A 169 7.21 -0.27 17.75
C ASP A 169 8.64 -0.18 17.22
N ASP A 170 8.82 -0.25 15.90
CA ASP A 170 10.10 -0.14 15.20
C ASP A 170 9.93 0.53 13.84
N SER A 171 10.20 1.83 13.77
CA SER A 171 10.20 2.57 12.49
C SER A 171 11.48 2.37 11.68
N ASP A 172 12.59 2.03 12.35
CA ASP A 172 13.92 1.96 11.74
C ASP A 172 14.03 0.79 10.75
N CYS A 173 13.21 -0.26 10.92
CA CYS A 173 13.18 -1.38 9.97
C CYS A 173 12.82 -0.94 8.54
N ALA A 174 12.14 0.19 8.33
CA ALA A 174 11.90 0.76 7.00
C ALA A 174 13.19 1.04 6.22
N CYS A 175 14.28 1.41 6.93
CA CYS A 175 15.58 1.73 6.33
C CYS A 175 16.21 0.56 5.56
N VAL A 176 15.79 -0.68 5.79
CA VAL A 176 16.30 -1.87 5.09
C VAL A 176 16.11 -1.76 3.57
N SER A 177 14.98 -1.22 3.13
CA SER A 177 14.67 -1.10 1.69
C SER A 177 14.47 0.33 1.21
N TYR A 178 14.17 1.26 2.12
CA TYR A 178 13.95 2.66 1.78
C TYR A 178 14.52 3.56 2.90
N PRO A 179 15.84 3.82 2.90
CA PRO A 179 16.51 4.55 3.99
C PRO A 179 15.96 5.96 4.25
N THR A 180 15.43 6.63 3.23
CA THR A 180 14.90 8.00 3.32
C THR A 180 13.37 8.05 3.40
N PHE A 181 12.69 6.92 3.65
CA PHE A 181 11.22 6.86 3.60
C PHE A 181 10.56 7.93 4.47
N PHE A 182 10.95 8.04 5.73
CA PHE A 182 10.35 9.01 6.66
C PHE A 182 10.72 10.45 6.30
N ASP A 183 11.96 10.71 5.85
CA ASP A 183 12.35 12.04 5.39
C ASP A 183 11.51 12.49 4.19
N ASP A 184 11.31 11.59 3.22
CA ASP A 184 10.51 11.87 2.04
C ASP A 184 9.01 11.98 2.38
N PHE A 185 8.55 11.16 3.33
CA PHE A 185 7.17 11.17 3.81
C PHE A 185 6.80 12.49 4.50
N TYR A 186 7.64 12.98 5.41
CA TYR A 186 7.38 14.24 6.14
C TYR A 186 7.46 15.46 5.24
N LYS A 187 8.29 15.45 4.19
CA LYS A 187 8.35 16.56 3.20
C LYS A 187 7.07 16.73 2.38
N LEU A 188 6.19 15.73 2.30
CA LEU A 188 4.92 15.86 1.56
C LEU A 188 3.91 16.81 2.23
N GLY A 189 4.10 17.17 3.49
CA GLY A 189 3.24 18.07 4.23
C GLY A 189 3.71 19.53 4.25
N GLU A 190 4.86 19.84 3.64
CA GLU A 190 5.44 21.17 3.51
C GLU A 190 5.02 21.81 2.17
#